data_7257baf3521ff8de7e6e04272abf54ef
#
_entry.id   7257baf3521ff8de7e6e04272abf54ef
#
_cell.length_a   1.000
_cell.length_b   1.000
_cell.length_c   1.000
_cell.angle_alpha   90.00
_cell.angle_beta   90.00
_cell.angle_gamma   90.00
#
_symmetry.space_group_name_H-M   'P 1'
#
loop_
_entity.id
_entity.type
_entity.pdbx_description
1 polymer ?
#
loop_
_entity_poly.entity_id
_entity_poly.type
_entity_poly.pdbx_seq_one_letter_code
_entity_poly.pdbx_strand_id
1 'polypeptide(L)'
;DYVLHQAALGSVPRSIADPLTSHDVNITGFLNLLGAARQAGAKRFVYAASSSTYGDSQELPKREQKIGNPLSPYAATKLANEIYAAVYARTYGFKATGLRYFNVFGPRQDPNGAYVAVIPKWTAAMIEAKTVTINGDGQTSRDFCYVANAVQANIRAALAPDEVQGEVFNVAVGERTSLLELFAKLSEALERHQVHYGQDPVMSAFRAGDVRHSLAEIGKAQARRRAMDLAREHGAA
;
A
#
# COMPACT_ATOMS: atom_id res chain seq x y z
N ASP A 1 9.73 22.97 4.17
CA ASP A 1 10.20 21.59 4.11
C ASP A 1 9.02 20.64 3.91
N TYR A 2 9.29 19.39 3.51
CA TYR A 2 8.29 18.36 3.21
C TYR A 2 8.44 17.19 4.17
N VAL A 3 7.32 16.59 4.58
CA VAL A 3 7.31 15.38 5.39
C VAL A 3 6.74 14.24 4.55
N LEU A 4 7.50 13.14 4.41
CA LEU A 4 7.08 11.89 3.79
C LEU A 4 7.02 10.81 4.88
N HIS A 5 5.85 10.64 5.49
CA HIS A 5 5.65 9.75 6.63
C HIS A 5 5.32 8.32 6.18
N GLN A 6 6.32 7.45 6.20
CA GLN A 6 6.19 6.04 5.82
C GLN A 6 6.23 5.08 7.02
N ALA A 7 6.59 5.58 8.21
CA ALA A 7 6.77 4.75 9.40
C ALA A 7 5.43 4.22 9.94
N ALA A 8 5.35 2.92 10.11
CA ALA A 8 4.21 2.23 10.71
C ALA A 8 4.58 0.75 11.02
N LEU A 9 3.80 0.10 11.87
CA LEU A 9 3.77 -1.35 11.99
C LEU A 9 2.78 -1.92 10.97
N GLY A 10 3.29 -2.47 9.87
CA GLY A 10 2.54 -2.85 8.66
C GLY A 10 2.06 -4.31 8.62
N SER A 11 1.72 -4.95 9.73
CA SER A 11 1.35 -6.36 9.75
C SER A 11 -0.04 -6.61 10.32
N VAL A 12 -0.94 -7.21 9.51
CA VAL A 12 -2.27 -7.64 9.97
C VAL A 12 -2.17 -8.69 11.09
N PRO A 13 -1.42 -9.80 10.95
CA PRO A 13 -1.28 -10.78 12.04
C PRO A 13 -0.74 -10.18 13.34
N ARG A 14 0.30 -9.32 13.24
CA ARG A 14 0.83 -8.62 14.42
C ARG A 14 -0.22 -7.75 15.09
N SER A 15 -1.00 -7.00 14.33
CA SER A 15 -2.02 -6.12 14.87
C SER A 15 -3.15 -6.88 15.58
N ILE A 16 -3.42 -8.12 15.18
CA ILE A 16 -4.37 -9.00 15.86
C ILE A 16 -3.77 -9.53 17.18
N ALA A 17 -2.49 -9.90 17.15
CA ALA A 17 -1.79 -10.40 18.34
C ALA A 17 -1.51 -9.28 19.37
N ASP A 18 -1.20 -8.07 18.90
CA ASP A 18 -0.89 -6.91 19.75
C ASP A 18 -1.49 -5.63 19.16
N PRO A 19 -2.80 -5.41 19.41
CA PRO A 19 -3.49 -4.23 18.89
C PRO A 19 -3.06 -2.93 19.58
N LEU A 20 -2.63 -2.97 20.83
CA LEU A 20 -2.24 -1.78 21.58
C LEU A 20 -0.94 -1.18 21.02
N THR A 21 0.11 -1.97 20.84
CA THR A 21 1.34 -1.49 20.21
C THR A 21 1.09 -1.03 18.79
N SER A 22 0.21 -1.71 18.04
CA SER A 22 -0.17 -1.28 16.69
C SER A 22 -0.88 0.08 16.71
N HIS A 23 -1.75 0.34 17.68
CA HIS A 23 -2.40 1.63 17.89
C HIS A 23 -1.38 2.73 18.23
N ASP A 24 -0.54 2.50 19.23
CA ASP A 24 0.42 3.51 19.69
C ASP A 24 1.38 3.95 18.59
N VAL A 25 1.91 3.02 17.83
CA VAL A 25 2.82 3.35 16.73
C VAL A 25 2.07 4.00 15.57
N ASN A 26 0.93 3.42 15.14
CA ASN A 26 0.29 3.83 13.89
C ASN A 26 -0.66 5.02 14.05
N ILE A 27 -1.28 5.23 15.22
CA ILE A 27 -2.19 6.36 15.47
C ILE A 27 -1.52 7.42 16.32
N THR A 28 -1.06 7.09 17.51
CA THR A 28 -0.41 8.07 18.40
C THR A 28 0.84 8.65 17.74
N GLY A 29 1.70 7.78 17.18
CA GLY A 29 2.89 8.21 16.43
C GLY A 29 2.56 9.09 15.21
N PHE A 30 1.53 8.73 14.45
CA PHE A 30 1.05 9.55 13.32
C PHE A 30 0.59 10.93 13.77
N LEU A 31 -0.25 11.00 14.82
CA LEU A 31 -0.77 12.26 15.34
C LEU A 31 0.34 13.16 15.89
N ASN A 32 1.29 12.60 16.61
CA ASN A 32 2.45 13.35 17.11
C ASN A 32 3.22 13.98 15.97
N LEU A 33 3.50 13.22 14.89
CA LEU A 33 4.23 13.73 13.75
C LEU A 33 3.41 14.75 12.94
N LEU A 34 2.10 14.48 12.73
CA LEU A 34 1.20 15.40 12.02
C LEU A 34 1.10 16.74 12.76
N GLY A 35 0.97 16.70 14.10
CA GLY A 35 0.95 17.88 14.96
C GLY A 35 2.26 18.66 14.93
N ALA A 36 3.39 17.98 15.06
CA ALA A 36 4.72 18.58 14.99
C ALA A 36 4.99 19.21 13.61
N ALA A 37 4.63 18.53 12.53
CA ALA A 37 4.77 19.04 11.17
C ALA A 37 3.96 20.33 10.97
N ARG A 38 2.73 20.37 11.47
CA ARG A 38 1.89 21.58 11.44
C ARG A 38 2.54 22.73 12.22
N GLN A 39 3.00 22.47 13.45
CA GLN A 39 3.65 23.50 14.29
C GLN A 39 4.94 24.03 13.67
N ALA A 40 5.70 23.17 12.99
CA ALA A 40 6.91 23.54 12.28
C ALA A 40 6.66 24.23 10.93
N GLY A 41 5.42 24.41 10.52
CA GLY A 41 5.08 25.05 9.24
C GLY A 41 5.51 24.21 8.02
N ALA A 42 5.48 22.88 8.11
CA ALA A 42 5.80 22.02 6.97
C ALA A 42 4.88 22.33 5.78
N LYS A 43 5.48 22.53 4.61
CA LYS A 43 4.75 22.88 3.38
C LYS A 43 3.86 21.75 2.87
N ARG A 44 4.28 20.51 3.08
CA ARG A 44 3.57 19.31 2.62
C ARG A 44 3.73 18.19 3.64
N PHE A 45 2.67 17.42 3.79
CA PHE A 45 2.67 16.17 4.56
C PHE A 45 2.04 15.08 3.71
N VAL A 46 2.86 14.09 3.30
CA VAL A 46 2.40 12.90 2.57
C VAL A 46 2.55 11.69 3.48
N TYR A 47 1.54 10.85 3.56
CA TYR A 47 1.58 9.70 4.46
C TYR A 47 1.15 8.38 3.80
N ALA A 48 1.72 7.29 4.31
CA ALA A 48 1.35 5.93 3.94
C ALA A 48 -0.02 5.57 4.51
N ALA A 49 -1.06 5.69 3.69
CA ALA A 49 -2.34 5.02 3.89
C ALA A 49 -2.24 3.56 3.39
N SER A 50 -3.35 2.84 3.32
CA SER A 50 -3.33 1.42 2.96
C SER A 50 -4.59 0.99 2.23
N SER A 51 -4.45 0.07 1.27
CA SER A 51 -5.58 -0.62 0.65
C SER A 51 -6.38 -1.48 1.64
N SER A 52 -5.83 -1.77 2.82
CA SER A 52 -6.57 -2.47 3.89
C SER A 52 -7.78 -1.70 4.41
N THR A 53 -7.85 -0.37 4.20
CA THR A 53 -9.02 0.46 4.54
C THR A 53 -10.27 0.10 3.75
N TYR A 54 -10.14 -0.59 2.62
CA TYR A 54 -11.29 -1.09 1.87
C TYR A 54 -12.02 -2.22 2.59
N GLY A 55 -11.37 -2.92 3.53
CA GLY A 55 -11.98 -3.90 4.41
C GLY A 55 -12.81 -4.96 3.69
N ASP A 56 -14.06 -5.11 4.11
CA ASP A 56 -15.02 -6.10 3.60
C ASP A 56 -15.73 -5.69 2.29
N SER A 57 -15.43 -4.52 1.73
CA SER A 57 -16.02 -4.09 0.46
C SER A 57 -15.81 -5.14 -0.63
N GLN A 58 -16.89 -5.55 -1.31
CA GLN A 58 -16.84 -6.50 -2.43
C GLN A 58 -16.70 -5.79 -3.79
N GLU A 59 -16.77 -4.45 -3.83
CA GLU A 59 -16.66 -3.69 -5.07
C GLU A 59 -15.26 -3.80 -5.69
N LEU A 60 -15.20 -4.03 -6.99
CA LEU A 60 -13.99 -4.02 -7.80
C LEU A 60 -14.25 -3.23 -9.09
N PRO A 61 -13.31 -2.40 -9.52
CA PRO A 61 -12.10 -1.97 -8.80
C PRO A 61 -12.40 -1.11 -7.56
N LYS A 62 -11.47 -1.09 -6.60
CA LYS A 62 -11.56 -0.30 -5.38
C LYS A 62 -11.44 1.19 -5.68
N ARG A 63 -12.41 1.98 -5.27
CA ARG A 63 -12.47 3.44 -5.46
C ARG A 63 -12.31 4.16 -4.14
N GLU A 64 -11.55 5.27 -4.12
CA GLU A 64 -11.19 5.98 -2.90
C GLU A 64 -12.40 6.44 -2.08
N GLN A 65 -13.52 6.75 -2.75
CA GLN A 65 -14.76 7.26 -2.12
C GLN A 65 -15.60 6.15 -1.46
N LYS A 66 -15.32 4.87 -1.77
CA LYS A 66 -16.12 3.74 -1.30
C LYS A 66 -15.29 2.76 -0.52
N ILE A 67 -15.32 2.87 0.79
CA ILE A 67 -14.66 1.94 1.72
C ILE A 67 -15.70 1.05 2.39
N GLY A 68 -15.27 -0.15 2.82
CA GLY A 68 -16.04 -1.04 3.67
C GLY A 68 -15.65 -0.91 5.14
N ASN A 69 -15.91 -1.95 5.93
CA ASN A 69 -15.53 -2.02 7.32
C ASN A 69 -14.12 -2.62 7.44
N PRO A 70 -13.19 -2.00 8.22
CA PRO A 70 -11.88 -2.56 8.45
C PRO A 70 -11.94 -3.98 9.04
N LEU A 71 -11.15 -4.92 8.50
CA LEU A 71 -11.12 -6.32 8.92
C LEU A 71 -10.01 -6.66 9.93
N SER A 72 -9.24 -5.66 10.36
CA SER A 72 -8.15 -5.86 11.32
C SER A 72 -7.83 -4.57 12.08
N PRO A 73 -7.20 -4.67 13.27
CA PRO A 73 -6.70 -3.48 13.99
C PRO A 73 -5.76 -2.63 13.12
N TYR A 74 -4.88 -3.25 12.32
CA TYR A 74 -4.04 -2.52 11.37
C TYR A 74 -4.87 -1.69 10.38
N ALA A 75 -5.90 -2.27 9.77
CA ALA A 75 -6.77 -1.55 8.84
C ALA A 75 -7.48 -0.38 9.53
N ALA A 76 -7.95 -0.60 10.77
CA ALA A 76 -8.56 0.45 11.60
C ALA A 76 -7.59 1.60 11.89
N THR A 77 -6.30 1.29 12.20
CA THR A 77 -5.30 2.36 12.43
C THR A 77 -5.05 3.18 11.15
N LYS A 78 -5.03 2.55 9.98
CA LYS A 78 -4.83 3.26 8.72
C LYS A 78 -6.02 4.13 8.34
N LEU A 79 -7.25 3.66 8.59
CA LEU A 79 -8.46 4.48 8.41
C LEU A 79 -8.49 5.66 9.39
N ALA A 80 -8.11 5.46 10.65
CA ALA A 80 -8.02 6.53 11.65
C ALA A 80 -7.06 7.65 11.19
N ASN A 81 -5.92 7.30 10.58
CA ASN A 81 -4.99 8.30 10.04
C ASN A 81 -5.65 9.17 8.96
N GLU A 82 -6.44 8.59 8.06
CA GLU A 82 -7.18 9.33 7.04
C GLU A 82 -8.23 10.26 7.67
N ILE A 83 -8.94 9.79 8.71
CA ILE A 83 -9.93 10.60 9.45
C ILE A 83 -9.23 11.79 10.11
N TYR A 84 -8.11 11.57 10.81
CA TYR A 84 -7.35 12.66 11.44
C TYR A 84 -6.78 13.64 10.43
N ALA A 85 -6.21 13.17 9.32
CA ALA A 85 -5.74 14.03 8.24
C ALA A 85 -6.86 14.93 7.70
N ALA A 86 -8.06 14.40 7.49
CA ALA A 86 -9.22 15.15 7.05
C ALA A 86 -9.71 16.15 8.11
N VAL A 87 -9.66 15.81 9.41
CA VAL A 87 -9.97 16.73 10.51
C VAL A 87 -8.95 17.86 10.58
N TYR A 88 -7.65 17.56 10.47
CA TYR A 88 -6.60 18.59 10.50
C TYR A 88 -6.75 19.58 9.34
N ALA A 89 -7.13 19.11 8.16
CA ALA A 89 -7.40 19.98 7.03
C ALA A 89 -8.57 20.94 7.31
N ARG A 90 -9.66 20.45 7.88
CA ARG A 90 -10.86 21.29 8.18
C ARG A 90 -10.68 22.22 9.37
N THR A 91 -10.00 21.73 10.43
CA THR A 91 -9.90 22.49 11.69
C THR A 91 -8.73 23.45 11.71
N TYR A 92 -7.61 23.07 11.11
CA TYR A 92 -6.36 23.82 11.18
C TYR A 92 -5.85 24.30 9.82
N GLY A 93 -6.54 24.01 8.73
CA GLY A 93 -6.07 24.32 7.38
C GLY A 93 -4.83 23.52 6.94
N PHE A 94 -4.37 22.54 7.76
CA PHE A 94 -3.19 21.75 7.48
C PHE A 94 -3.56 20.50 6.71
N LYS A 95 -3.29 20.52 5.41
CA LYS A 95 -3.64 19.43 4.47
C LYS A 95 -2.55 18.35 4.44
N ALA A 96 -2.95 17.11 4.62
CA ALA A 96 -2.08 15.93 4.49
C ALA A 96 -2.62 14.99 3.41
N THR A 97 -1.76 14.57 2.47
CA THR A 97 -2.14 13.71 1.35
C THR A 97 -1.85 12.26 1.66
N GLY A 98 -2.87 11.41 1.58
CA GLY A 98 -2.78 9.98 1.85
C GLY A 98 -2.54 9.16 0.58
N LEU A 99 -1.64 8.18 0.65
CA LEU A 99 -1.36 7.25 -0.42
C LEU A 99 -1.75 5.83 0.02
N ARG A 100 -2.87 5.31 -0.47
CA ARG A 100 -3.30 3.92 -0.22
C ARG A 100 -2.48 2.98 -1.08
N TYR A 101 -1.40 2.48 -0.50
CA TYR A 101 -0.58 1.48 -1.19
C TYR A 101 -1.33 0.16 -1.31
N PHE A 102 -1.32 -0.38 -2.50
CA PHE A 102 -1.62 -1.77 -2.77
C PHE A 102 -0.32 -2.58 -2.65
N ASN A 103 -0.33 -3.86 -2.91
CA ASN A 103 0.77 -4.77 -2.60
C ASN A 103 2.11 -4.32 -3.21
N VAL A 104 2.82 -3.40 -2.53
CA VAL A 104 4.11 -2.87 -2.98
C VAL A 104 5.18 -3.95 -2.83
N PHE A 105 6.00 -4.11 -3.87
CA PHE A 105 7.13 -5.02 -3.89
C PHE A 105 8.34 -4.38 -4.57
N GLY A 106 9.54 -4.90 -4.30
CA GLY A 106 10.75 -4.44 -4.96
C GLY A 106 12.03 -4.92 -4.29
N PRO A 107 13.20 -4.49 -4.82
CA PRO A 107 14.50 -4.87 -4.28
C PRO A 107 14.63 -4.46 -2.81
N ARG A 108 15.46 -5.23 -2.07
CA ARG A 108 15.72 -5.02 -0.64
C ARG A 108 14.53 -5.28 0.31
N GLN A 109 13.44 -5.86 -0.19
CA GLN A 109 12.36 -6.32 0.68
C GLN A 109 12.82 -7.59 1.40
N ASP A 110 12.84 -7.55 2.74
CA ASP A 110 13.33 -8.64 3.58
C ASP A 110 12.36 -9.84 3.53
N PRO A 111 12.79 -11.03 3.09
CA PRO A 111 11.96 -12.24 3.06
C PRO A 111 11.66 -12.80 4.46
N ASN A 112 12.43 -12.41 5.50
CA ASN A 112 12.28 -12.85 6.88
C ASN A 112 11.77 -11.72 7.80
N GLY A 113 11.45 -10.57 7.25
CA GLY A 113 10.97 -9.41 8.00
C GLY A 113 9.67 -9.69 8.75
N ALA A 114 9.37 -8.87 9.73
CA ALA A 114 8.14 -8.98 10.52
C ALA A 114 6.84 -8.82 9.69
N TYR A 115 6.94 -8.29 8.48
CA TYR A 115 5.90 -8.26 7.45
C TYR A 115 6.42 -8.99 6.20
N VAL A 116 6.17 -10.30 6.15
CA VAL A 116 6.63 -11.12 5.02
C VAL A 116 5.60 -11.08 3.90
N ALA A 117 5.86 -10.26 2.88
CA ALA A 117 5.07 -10.24 1.66
C ALA A 117 5.31 -11.52 0.82
N VAL A 118 4.32 -11.88 0.02
CA VAL A 118 4.34 -13.13 -0.77
C VAL A 118 5.53 -13.20 -1.74
N ILE A 119 5.84 -12.12 -2.45
CA ILE A 119 6.91 -12.09 -3.46
C ILE A 119 8.28 -12.41 -2.85
N PRO A 120 8.80 -11.66 -1.84
CA PRO A 120 10.12 -11.96 -1.29
C PRO A 120 10.17 -13.34 -0.62
N LYS A 121 9.08 -13.77 0.04
CA LYS A 121 9.00 -15.08 0.67
C LYS A 121 9.13 -16.22 -0.34
N TRP A 122 8.35 -16.17 -1.43
CA TRP A 122 8.38 -17.20 -2.44
C TRP A 122 9.67 -17.18 -3.24
N THR A 123 10.18 -16.00 -3.58
CA THR A 123 11.49 -15.87 -4.26
C THR A 123 12.60 -16.49 -3.44
N ALA A 124 12.67 -16.21 -2.13
CA ALA A 124 13.67 -16.83 -1.25
C ALA A 124 13.49 -18.34 -1.17
N ALA A 125 12.26 -18.84 -0.99
CA ALA A 125 11.97 -20.26 -0.95
C ALA A 125 12.38 -20.98 -2.25
N MET A 126 12.09 -20.39 -3.41
CA MET A 126 12.47 -20.95 -4.71
C MET A 126 13.99 -20.98 -4.90
N ILE A 127 14.71 -19.93 -4.52
CA ILE A 127 16.18 -19.88 -4.58
C ILE A 127 16.81 -20.96 -3.69
N GLU A 128 16.20 -21.19 -2.52
CA GLU A 128 16.67 -22.21 -1.55
C GLU A 128 16.14 -23.61 -1.84
N ALA A 129 15.47 -23.82 -2.99
CA ALA A 129 14.81 -25.07 -3.38
C ALA A 129 13.82 -25.62 -2.32
N LYS A 130 13.21 -24.71 -1.53
CA LYS A 130 12.18 -25.03 -0.53
C LYS A 130 10.79 -24.99 -1.16
N THR A 131 9.86 -25.75 -0.58
CA THR A 131 8.47 -25.81 -1.03
C THR A 131 7.76 -24.47 -0.87
N VAL A 132 7.13 -23.98 -1.93
CA VAL A 132 6.24 -22.84 -1.92
C VAL A 132 4.83 -23.27 -1.50
N THR A 133 4.26 -22.59 -0.52
CA THR A 133 2.88 -22.84 -0.07
C THR A 133 1.95 -21.73 -0.55
N ILE A 134 0.86 -22.10 -1.22
CA ILE A 134 -0.22 -21.20 -1.65
C ILE A 134 -1.43 -21.42 -0.75
N ASN A 135 -1.91 -20.33 -0.09
CA ASN A 135 -3.13 -20.40 0.71
C ASN A 135 -4.37 -20.34 -0.18
N GLY A 136 -5.29 -21.27 0.03
CA GLY A 136 -6.52 -21.43 -0.76
C GLY A 136 -6.29 -22.16 -2.08
N ASP A 137 -7.07 -21.80 -3.08
CA ASP A 137 -7.10 -22.43 -4.41
C ASP A 137 -6.16 -21.74 -5.44
N GLY A 138 -5.32 -20.81 -4.99
CA GLY A 138 -4.44 -20.03 -5.86
C GLY A 138 -5.11 -18.96 -6.71
N GLN A 139 -6.43 -18.84 -6.68
CA GLN A 139 -7.18 -17.83 -7.43
C GLN A 139 -7.29 -16.48 -6.71
N THR A 140 -6.87 -16.43 -5.45
CA THR A 140 -6.72 -15.15 -4.73
C THR A 140 -5.83 -14.21 -5.54
N SER A 141 -6.30 -12.99 -5.78
CA SER A 141 -5.57 -12.05 -6.66
C SER A 141 -5.27 -10.72 -5.98
N ARG A 142 -4.16 -10.10 -6.38
CA ARG A 142 -3.67 -8.84 -5.86
C ARG A 142 -3.25 -7.91 -6.99
N ASP A 143 -3.40 -6.61 -6.75
CA ASP A 143 -2.77 -5.57 -7.54
C ASP A 143 -1.36 -5.34 -6.96
N PHE A 144 -0.35 -5.81 -7.68
CA PHE A 144 1.04 -5.71 -7.27
C PHE A 144 1.68 -4.45 -7.85
N CYS A 145 2.13 -3.56 -6.97
CA CYS A 145 2.72 -2.28 -7.32
C CYS A 145 4.24 -2.30 -7.13
N TYR A 146 5.01 -2.11 -8.20
CA TYR A 146 6.46 -2.01 -8.07
C TYR A 146 6.87 -0.77 -7.27
N VAL A 147 7.89 -0.89 -6.42
CA VAL A 147 8.30 0.16 -5.47
C VAL A 147 8.62 1.50 -6.14
N ALA A 148 9.14 1.51 -7.36
CA ALA A 148 9.39 2.76 -8.08
C ALA A 148 8.10 3.55 -8.34
N ASN A 149 6.96 2.90 -8.54
CA ASN A 149 5.66 3.57 -8.70
C ASN A 149 5.24 4.22 -7.36
N ALA A 150 5.47 3.55 -6.24
CA ALA A 150 5.21 4.13 -4.91
C ALA A 150 6.12 5.33 -4.62
N VAL A 151 7.40 5.26 -4.98
CA VAL A 151 8.36 6.38 -4.88
C VAL A 151 7.89 7.57 -5.73
N GLN A 152 7.53 7.32 -6.99
CA GLN A 152 7.00 8.34 -7.89
C GLN A 152 5.72 9.00 -7.33
N ALA A 153 4.80 8.20 -6.76
CA ALA A 153 3.58 8.72 -6.15
C ALA A 153 3.88 9.67 -4.98
N ASN A 154 4.86 9.32 -4.11
CA ASN A 154 5.30 10.17 -3.01
C ASN A 154 5.86 11.51 -3.50
N ILE A 155 6.78 11.47 -4.46
CA ILE A 155 7.39 12.68 -5.04
C ILE A 155 6.32 13.57 -5.67
N ARG A 156 5.42 12.98 -6.46
CA ARG A 156 4.31 13.72 -7.10
C ARG A 156 3.34 14.32 -6.08
N ALA A 157 2.98 13.57 -5.03
CA ALA A 157 2.13 14.08 -3.97
C ALA A 157 2.79 15.24 -3.19
N ALA A 158 4.10 15.15 -2.94
CA ALA A 158 4.85 16.22 -2.28
C ALA A 158 4.97 17.49 -3.13
N LEU A 159 5.05 17.35 -4.45
CA LEU A 159 5.18 18.46 -5.41
C LEU A 159 3.85 18.90 -6.04
N ALA A 160 2.73 18.28 -5.63
CA ALA A 160 1.41 18.60 -6.18
C ALA A 160 0.94 20.00 -5.77
N PRO A 161 0.18 20.70 -6.64
CA PRO A 161 -0.41 21.99 -6.32
C PRO A 161 -1.43 21.88 -5.17
N ASP A 162 -1.76 23.01 -4.57
CA ASP A 162 -2.57 23.10 -3.33
C ASP A 162 -3.99 22.51 -3.48
N GLU A 163 -4.54 22.52 -4.68
CA GLU A 163 -5.88 21.99 -5.00
C GLU A 163 -5.94 20.46 -4.87
N VAL A 164 -4.79 19.79 -4.96
CA VAL A 164 -4.68 18.33 -4.84
C VAL A 164 -4.34 17.89 -3.42
N GLN A 165 -3.90 18.83 -2.57
CA GLN A 165 -3.50 18.53 -1.21
C GLN A 165 -4.70 18.16 -0.32
N GLY A 166 -4.48 17.22 0.61
CA GLY A 166 -5.51 16.76 1.56
C GLY A 166 -6.43 15.68 1.02
N GLU A 167 -6.14 15.17 -0.18
CA GLU A 167 -6.87 14.04 -0.77
C GLU A 167 -6.18 12.70 -0.48
N VAL A 168 -6.91 11.61 -0.69
CA VAL A 168 -6.39 10.24 -0.63
C VAL A 168 -6.38 9.66 -2.04
N PHE A 169 -5.30 8.94 -2.39
CA PHE A 169 -5.10 8.33 -3.71
C PHE A 169 -4.73 6.86 -3.61
N ASN A 170 -5.27 6.05 -4.51
CA ASN A 170 -4.79 4.69 -4.72
C ASN A 170 -3.42 4.71 -5.42
N VAL A 171 -2.50 3.89 -4.90
CA VAL A 171 -1.17 3.67 -5.49
C VAL A 171 -1.03 2.20 -5.85
N ALA A 172 -1.26 1.91 -7.11
CA ALA A 172 -1.37 0.58 -7.68
C ALA A 172 -1.07 0.63 -9.19
N VAL A 173 -1.18 -0.50 -9.87
CA VAL A 173 -1.03 -0.59 -11.33
C VAL A 173 -2.39 -0.58 -12.04
N GLY A 174 -3.47 -0.99 -11.36
CA GLY A 174 -4.80 -1.14 -11.95
C GLY A 174 -4.99 -2.46 -12.68
N GLU A 175 -4.13 -3.45 -12.38
CA GLU A 175 -4.20 -4.81 -12.88
C GLU A 175 -4.06 -5.79 -11.71
N ARG A 176 -4.65 -6.97 -11.85
CA ARG A 176 -4.55 -7.99 -10.80
C ARG A 176 -3.86 -9.24 -11.31
N THR A 177 -3.06 -9.84 -10.46
CA THR A 177 -2.38 -11.12 -10.69
C THR A 177 -2.85 -12.11 -9.64
N SER A 178 -3.27 -13.32 -10.04
CA SER A 178 -3.58 -14.41 -9.12
C SER A 178 -2.31 -14.98 -8.48
N LEU A 179 -2.45 -15.74 -7.41
CA LEU A 179 -1.29 -16.37 -6.76
C LEU A 179 -0.65 -17.45 -7.66
N LEU A 180 -1.45 -18.17 -8.45
CA LEU A 180 -0.92 -19.13 -9.44
C LEU A 180 -0.15 -18.42 -10.56
N GLU A 181 -0.69 -17.34 -11.11
CA GLU A 181 0.02 -16.53 -12.11
C GLU A 181 1.30 -15.90 -11.54
N LEU A 182 1.26 -15.44 -10.28
CA LEU A 182 2.44 -14.92 -9.60
C LEU A 182 3.52 -16.00 -9.46
N PHE A 183 3.13 -17.20 -9.05
CA PHE A 183 4.04 -18.33 -8.93
C PHE A 183 4.73 -18.62 -10.28
N ALA A 184 3.96 -18.73 -11.35
CA ALA A 184 4.50 -18.96 -12.69
C ALA A 184 5.45 -17.86 -13.14
N LYS A 185 5.08 -16.58 -12.94
CA LYS A 185 5.93 -15.41 -13.26
C LYS A 185 7.23 -15.38 -12.47
N LEU A 186 7.21 -15.78 -11.19
CA LEU A 186 8.43 -15.85 -10.36
C LEU A 186 9.34 -16.98 -10.82
N SER A 187 8.78 -18.18 -11.13
CA SER A 187 9.55 -19.30 -11.67
C SER A 187 10.22 -18.92 -12.99
N GLU A 188 9.48 -18.33 -13.92
CA GLU A 188 10.02 -17.85 -15.20
C GLU A 188 11.11 -16.78 -15.02
N ALA A 189 10.92 -15.83 -14.08
CA ALA A 189 11.91 -14.82 -13.79
C ALA A 189 13.21 -15.40 -13.22
N LEU A 190 13.12 -16.37 -12.32
CA LEU A 190 14.27 -17.08 -11.76
C LEU A 190 15.02 -17.89 -12.81
N GLU A 191 14.31 -18.56 -13.70
CA GLU A 191 14.91 -19.32 -14.82
C GLU A 191 15.77 -18.40 -15.71
N ARG A 192 15.31 -17.20 -16.01
CA ARG A 192 16.10 -16.19 -16.74
C ARG A 192 17.39 -15.77 -16.03
N HIS A 193 17.44 -15.98 -14.71
CA HIS A 193 18.63 -15.76 -13.87
C HIS A 193 19.39 -17.03 -13.52
N GLN A 194 19.16 -18.14 -14.27
CA GLN A 194 19.82 -19.44 -14.08
C GLN A 194 19.52 -20.08 -12.71
N VAL A 195 18.41 -19.73 -12.09
CA VAL A 195 17.91 -20.38 -10.88
C VAL A 195 16.73 -21.25 -11.28
N HIS A 196 16.96 -22.56 -11.32
CA HIS A 196 15.96 -23.53 -11.73
C HIS A 196 15.12 -24.00 -10.53
N TYR A 197 13.80 -23.82 -10.60
CA TYR A 197 12.84 -24.28 -9.58
C TYR A 197 11.78 -25.18 -10.22
N GLY A 198 11.91 -26.51 -10.00
CA GLY A 198 11.08 -27.55 -10.63
C GLY A 198 10.02 -28.16 -9.72
N GLN A 199 9.68 -27.54 -8.56
CA GLN A 199 8.67 -28.07 -7.66
C GLN A 199 7.32 -27.39 -7.88
N ASP A 200 6.24 -28.17 -7.82
CA ASP A 200 4.88 -27.64 -7.78
C ASP A 200 4.58 -26.99 -6.41
N PRO A 201 3.74 -25.97 -6.37
CA PRO A 201 3.34 -25.37 -5.10
C PRO A 201 2.40 -26.28 -4.32
N VAL A 202 2.50 -26.28 -3.00
CA VAL A 202 1.60 -27.00 -2.11
C VAL A 202 0.44 -26.09 -1.71
N MET A 203 -0.78 -26.57 -1.92
CA MET A 203 -1.99 -25.86 -1.51
C MET A 203 -2.26 -26.02 -0.01
N SER A 204 -2.70 -24.96 0.65
CA SER A 204 -3.05 -24.92 2.07
C SER A 204 -4.44 -24.31 2.26
N ALA A 205 -4.97 -24.34 3.48
CA ALA A 205 -6.24 -23.70 3.78
C ALA A 205 -6.22 -22.18 3.51
N PHE A 206 -7.39 -21.61 3.25
CA PHE A 206 -7.52 -20.16 3.16
C PHE A 206 -7.11 -19.47 4.47
N ARG A 207 -6.39 -18.37 4.37
CA ARG A 207 -6.01 -17.58 5.54
C ARG A 207 -7.22 -16.79 6.06
N ALA A 208 -7.49 -16.87 7.35
CA ALA A 208 -8.54 -16.09 7.97
C ALA A 208 -8.28 -14.58 7.83
N GLY A 209 -9.31 -13.82 7.49
CA GLY A 209 -9.22 -12.36 7.31
C GLY A 209 -8.58 -11.89 5.99
N ASP A 210 -8.26 -12.81 5.09
CA ASP A 210 -7.71 -12.43 3.78
C ASP A 210 -8.82 -11.98 2.81
N VAL A 211 -8.59 -10.86 2.14
CA VAL A 211 -9.44 -10.38 1.05
C VAL A 211 -9.16 -11.23 -0.19
N ARG A 212 -10.22 -11.81 -0.81
CA ARG A 212 -10.00 -12.72 -1.96
C ARG A 212 -9.42 -12.01 -3.19
N HIS A 213 -9.95 -10.83 -3.52
CA HIS A 213 -9.51 -10.07 -4.69
C HIS A 213 -9.24 -8.61 -4.36
N SER A 214 -8.15 -8.09 -4.88
CA SER A 214 -7.78 -6.68 -4.72
C SER A 214 -7.35 -6.11 -6.08
N LEU A 215 -8.07 -5.08 -6.52
CA LEU A 215 -7.84 -4.35 -7.77
C LEU A 215 -8.15 -2.87 -7.50
N ALA A 216 -7.24 -1.98 -7.83
CA ALA A 216 -7.44 -0.54 -7.66
C ALA A 216 -8.08 0.11 -8.89
N GLU A 217 -8.97 1.07 -8.67
CA GLU A 217 -9.25 2.12 -9.64
C GLU A 217 -8.15 3.19 -9.50
N ILE A 218 -7.45 3.52 -10.58
CA ILE A 218 -6.31 4.47 -10.58
C ILE A 218 -6.57 5.75 -11.35
N GLY A 219 -7.76 5.91 -11.91
CA GLY A 219 -8.15 7.05 -12.76
C GLY A 219 -8.05 8.40 -12.05
N LYS A 220 -8.32 8.44 -10.74
CA LYS A 220 -8.17 9.65 -9.92
C LYS A 220 -6.72 10.15 -9.94
N ALA A 221 -5.75 9.28 -9.68
CA ALA A 221 -4.32 9.62 -9.69
C ALA A 221 -3.83 9.97 -11.10
N GLN A 222 -4.30 9.25 -12.13
CA GLN A 222 -3.97 9.52 -13.53
C GLN A 222 -4.51 10.88 -14.01
N ALA A 223 -5.74 11.24 -13.66
CA ALA A 223 -6.34 12.53 -14.02
C ALA A 223 -5.56 13.69 -13.39
N ARG A 224 -5.18 13.57 -12.13
CA ARG A 224 -4.37 14.60 -11.45
C ARG A 224 -2.97 14.71 -12.05
N ARG A 225 -2.35 13.59 -12.43
CA ARG A 225 -1.08 13.58 -13.15
C ARG A 225 -1.16 14.36 -14.46
N ARG A 226 -2.15 14.07 -15.30
CA ARG A 226 -2.34 14.78 -16.58
C ARG A 226 -2.52 16.28 -16.39
N ALA A 227 -3.33 16.68 -15.41
CA ALA A 227 -3.53 18.10 -15.09
C ALA A 227 -2.23 18.80 -14.68
N MET A 228 -1.37 18.14 -13.88
CA MET A 228 -0.06 18.68 -13.48
C MET A 228 0.92 18.78 -14.65
N ASP A 229 0.95 17.78 -15.51
CA ASP A 229 1.84 17.77 -16.68
C ASP A 229 1.43 18.90 -17.66
N LEU A 230 0.12 19.07 -17.94
CA LEU A 230 -0.41 20.17 -18.77
C LEU A 230 -0.12 21.56 -18.18
N ALA A 231 -0.26 21.74 -16.85
CA ALA A 231 0.04 23.03 -16.22
C ALA A 231 1.53 23.42 -16.38
N ARG A 232 2.45 22.45 -16.32
CA ARG A 232 3.87 22.68 -16.55
C ARG A 232 4.20 23.04 -18.02
N GLU A 233 3.54 22.37 -18.95
CA GLU A 233 3.72 22.65 -20.39
C GLU A 233 3.24 24.05 -20.79
N HIS A 234 2.22 24.59 -20.10
CA HIS A 234 1.65 25.91 -20.40
C HIS A 234 2.19 27.04 -19.51
N GLY A 235 3.27 26.80 -18.73
CA GLY A 235 3.96 27.85 -17.97
C GLY A 235 3.21 28.39 -16.74
N ALA A 236 2.19 27.68 -16.28
CA ALA A 236 1.54 27.94 -14.99
C ALA A 236 2.32 27.20 -13.90
N ALA A 237 3.43 27.80 -13.45
CA ALA A 237 4.22 27.34 -12.29
C ALA A 237 3.95 28.26 -11.10
#